data_27739d852cf8954ad16d7fbbd059575b
#
_entry.id   27739d852cf8954ad16d7fbbd059575b
#
_cell.length_a   1.000
_cell.length_b   1.000
_cell.length_c   1.000
_cell.angle_alpha   90.00
_cell.angle_beta   90.00
_cell.angle_gamma   90.00
#
_symmetry.space_group_name_H-M   'P 1'
#
loop_
_entity.id
_entity.type
_entity.pdbx_description
1 polymer ?
#
loop_
_entity_poly.entity_id
_entity_poly.type
_entity_poly.pdbx_seq_one_letter_code
_entity_poly.pdbx_strand_id
1 'polypeptide(L)'
;MAKLSIQYVCSSCGAKAPQMLGRCPVCGEWGTYEEEVVQRGTVSGQRTLLSQHRELPKRIQEIEATEEIRIDMHNGEFNRVLGGGLVPGSLVLLGGEPGIGKSTLALQVLMQQGERKTFYASGEESVRQLKLRAERLAGNAENLFISSETSLERILEQVKELEPEIVVIDSIQTIGTETVEATIGSLTQVRECAARILEFAKTRNIPFIIIGHINKEGSLAGPKVLEHIVDTVLQFEGDQQYMYRILRAQKNRFGSTSEIGIYEMRQEGLREVTNPSELLLSTARDGLSGIAIAAAVEGVRPFLIEVQALVSSAAYGTPQRSSTGFDGRRLNMLLAVLEKRVGFKLLQKDVFLNIAGGLRVQDPAIDLAVLAAVLSSNMDIALDTGTCLCGEVGLAGEIRPVNRIEQRISEAQKLGFRRILIPSEQKVDTKRYAIEIVPVKKVTDAFRILIKN
;
A
#
# COMPACT_ATOMS: atom_id res chain seq x y z
N MET A 1 38.01 -22.22 22.43
CA MET A 1 37.23 -21.18 23.11
C MET A 1 36.88 -20.12 22.06
N ALA A 2 35.64 -20.02 21.65
CA ALA A 2 35.19 -19.00 20.67
C ALA A 2 35.31 -17.61 21.31
N LYS A 3 35.91 -16.65 20.60
CA LYS A 3 36.11 -15.29 21.07
C LYS A 3 34.84 -14.50 20.81
N LEU A 4 34.08 -14.17 21.83
CA LEU A 4 32.97 -13.24 21.77
C LEU A 4 33.49 -11.87 21.35
N SER A 5 32.95 -11.29 20.29
CA SER A 5 33.22 -9.90 19.89
C SER A 5 31.92 -9.14 19.85
N ILE A 6 31.89 -7.99 20.48
CA ILE A 6 30.79 -7.03 20.42
C ILE A 6 30.95 -6.22 19.13
N GLN A 7 29.87 -6.10 18.38
CA GLN A 7 29.78 -5.28 17.17
C GLN A 7 28.51 -4.43 17.29
N TYR A 8 28.56 -3.20 16.81
CA TYR A 8 27.42 -2.30 16.78
C TYR A 8 26.83 -2.25 15.37
N VAL A 9 25.52 -2.41 15.27
CA VAL A 9 24.81 -2.44 13.98
C VAL A 9 23.73 -1.36 13.98
N CYS A 10 23.69 -0.55 12.93
CA CYS A 10 22.67 0.47 12.77
C CYS A 10 21.30 -0.17 12.48
N SER A 11 20.29 0.05 13.31
CA SER A 11 18.94 -0.49 13.17
C SER A 11 18.19 0.03 11.93
N SER A 12 18.60 1.15 11.35
CA SER A 12 17.99 1.71 10.14
C SER A 12 18.57 1.18 8.83
N CYS A 13 19.90 0.99 8.73
CA CYS A 13 20.54 0.63 7.46
C CYS A 13 21.43 -0.61 7.51
N GLY A 14 21.62 -1.22 8.69
CA GLY A 14 22.48 -2.38 8.88
C GLY A 14 23.99 -2.10 8.81
N ALA A 15 24.41 -0.86 8.79
CA ALA A 15 25.84 -0.48 8.80
C ALA A 15 26.51 -0.93 10.10
N LYS A 16 27.67 -1.59 9.97
CA LYS A 16 28.40 -2.15 11.11
C LYS A 16 29.49 -1.19 11.56
N ALA A 17 29.67 -1.07 12.88
CA ALA A 17 30.71 -0.27 13.49
C ALA A 17 31.38 -1.04 14.64
N PRO A 18 32.70 -0.83 14.89
CA PRO A 18 33.38 -1.48 15.99
C PRO A 18 33.07 -0.87 17.37
N GLN A 19 32.41 0.27 17.38
CA GLN A 19 31.97 1.00 18.59
C GLN A 19 30.65 1.69 18.37
N MET A 20 29.94 2.01 19.45
CA MET A 20 28.69 2.75 19.40
C MET A 20 28.92 4.16 18.84
N LEU A 21 28.20 4.49 17.77
CA LEU A 21 28.22 5.82 17.15
C LEU A 21 26.88 6.52 17.39
N GLY A 22 26.92 7.79 17.77
CA GLY A 22 25.71 8.58 17.98
C GLY A 22 24.95 8.86 16.68
N ARG A 23 25.67 8.91 15.53
CA ARG A 23 25.10 9.12 14.20
C ARG A 23 25.66 8.08 13.23
N CYS A 24 24.77 7.47 12.44
CA CYS A 24 25.20 6.53 11.41
C CYS A 24 25.85 7.25 10.21
N PRO A 25 27.11 6.91 9.84
CA PRO A 25 27.79 7.56 8.71
C PRO A 25 27.20 7.18 7.35
N VAL A 26 26.38 6.11 7.27
CA VAL A 26 25.80 5.60 6.01
C VAL A 26 24.43 6.20 5.76
N CYS A 27 23.51 6.13 6.73
CA CYS A 27 22.15 6.66 6.56
C CYS A 27 21.93 8.05 7.20
N GLY A 28 22.87 8.52 8.02
CA GLY A 28 22.79 9.84 8.66
C GLY A 28 21.88 9.94 9.86
N GLU A 29 21.21 8.87 10.27
CA GLU A 29 20.28 8.86 11.41
C GLU A 29 21.01 8.80 12.75
N TRP A 30 20.37 9.35 13.79
CA TRP A 30 20.92 9.44 15.14
C TRP A 30 20.36 8.37 16.05
N GLY A 31 21.21 7.82 16.96
CA GLY A 31 20.77 6.89 18.02
C GLY A 31 20.34 5.51 17.51
N THR A 32 20.77 5.11 16.32
CA THR A 32 20.34 3.87 15.64
C THR A 32 21.30 2.69 15.79
N TYR A 33 22.40 2.84 16.53
CA TYR A 33 23.33 1.72 16.77
C TYR A 33 22.91 0.89 17.96
N GLU A 34 22.71 -0.40 17.74
CA GLU A 34 22.43 -1.41 18.75
C GLU A 34 23.60 -2.37 18.90
N GLU A 35 23.82 -2.85 20.12
CA GLU A 35 24.88 -3.79 20.42
C GLU A 35 24.49 -5.21 19.98
N GLU A 36 25.33 -5.83 19.15
CA GLU A 36 25.16 -7.20 18.67
C GLU A 36 26.37 -8.03 19.08
N VAL A 37 26.14 -9.12 19.82
CA VAL A 37 27.20 -10.04 20.23
C VAL A 37 27.42 -11.05 19.12
N VAL A 38 28.58 -10.98 18.47
CA VAL A 38 28.96 -11.91 17.39
C VAL A 38 30.04 -12.86 17.88
N GLN A 39 29.74 -14.16 17.88
CA GLN A 39 30.78 -15.18 18.06
C GLN A 39 31.47 -15.47 16.73
N ARG A 40 32.76 -15.28 16.66
CA ARG A 40 33.55 -15.70 15.50
C ARG A 40 33.84 -17.21 15.62
N GLY A 41 32.88 -18.03 15.21
CA GLY A 41 33.12 -19.43 14.90
C GLY A 41 33.87 -19.56 13.58
N THR A 42 34.86 -20.43 13.53
CA THR A 42 35.48 -20.87 12.27
C THR A 42 34.44 -21.62 11.47
N VAL A 43 33.83 -20.94 10.50
CA VAL A 43 33.00 -21.59 9.48
C VAL A 43 33.94 -22.36 8.56
N SER A 44 34.29 -23.59 8.97
CA SER A 44 34.86 -24.59 8.08
C SER A 44 33.73 -25.38 7.46
N GLY A 45 33.49 -25.13 6.20
CA GLY A 45 32.75 -26.06 5.33
C GLY A 45 31.27 -25.77 5.17
N GLN A 46 30.96 -25.29 4.05
CA GLN A 46 29.86 -25.55 3.13
C GLN A 46 29.31 -24.31 2.45
N ARG A 47 30.19 -23.69 1.67
CA ARG A 47 29.77 -22.94 0.46
C ARG A 47 29.48 -23.96 -0.66
N THR A 48 28.56 -24.88 -0.46
CA THR A 48 28.39 -26.01 -1.42
C THR A 48 26.93 -26.23 -1.84
N LEU A 49 26.08 -25.19 -1.83
CA LEU A 49 24.74 -25.32 -2.45
C LEU A 49 24.62 -24.61 -3.81
N LEU A 50 25.58 -23.77 -4.17
CA LEU A 50 25.60 -23.09 -5.49
C LEU A 50 26.19 -23.92 -6.64
N SER A 51 26.52 -25.21 -6.43
CA SER A 51 27.33 -25.96 -7.41
C SER A 51 26.58 -26.94 -8.32
N GLN A 52 25.25 -27.06 -8.23
CA GLN A 52 24.54 -28.08 -9.04
C GLN A 52 23.80 -27.58 -10.27
N HIS A 53 23.68 -26.26 -10.49
CA HIS A 53 23.21 -25.73 -11.77
C HIS A 53 24.13 -24.61 -12.25
N ARG A 54 25.29 -24.96 -12.80
CA ARG A 54 26.03 -24.05 -13.65
C ARG A 54 25.31 -23.98 -15.01
N GLU A 55 24.31 -23.13 -15.13
CA GLU A 55 23.86 -22.71 -16.44
C GLU A 55 25.00 -21.92 -17.10
N LEU A 56 25.41 -22.39 -18.25
CA LEU A 56 26.36 -21.65 -19.08
C LEU A 56 25.69 -20.38 -19.60
N PRO A 57 26.44 -19.26 -19.73
CA PRO A 57 25.89 -18.05 -20.33
C PRO A 57 25.31 -18.35 -21.72
N LYS A 58 24.05 -17.96 -21.94
CA LYS A 58 23.35 -18.07 -23.22
C LYS A 58 23.24 -16.69 -23.86
N ARG A 59 23.27 -16.63 -25.19
CA ARG A 59 22.97 -15.38 -25.89
C ARG A 59 21.49 -15.07 -25.71
N ILE A 60 21.15 -13.78 -25.52
CA ILE A 60 19.76 -13.35 -25.28
C ILE A 60 18.81 -13.80 -26.42
N GLN A 61 19.32 -13.90 -27.63
CA GLN A 61 18.58 -14.39 -28.82
C GLN A 61 18.29 -15.91 -28.81
N GLU A 62 19.01 -16.67 -27.99
CA GLU A 62 18.86 -18.13 -27.84
C GLU A 62 17.90 -18.48 -26.69
N ILE A 63 17.43 -17.45 -25.95
CA ILE A 63 16.46 -17.60 -24.87
C ILE A 63 15.07 -17.40 -25.47
N GLU A 64 14.27 -18.46 -25.50
CA GLU A 64 12.86 -18.35 -25.87
C GLU A 64 12.15 -17.50 -24.82
N ALA A 65 11.54 -16.40 -25.26
CA ALA A 65 10.67 -15.58 -24.44
C ALA A 65 9.33 -16.34 -24.27
N THR A 66 9.30 -17.29 -23.35
CA THR A 66 8.03 -17.87 -22.89
C THR A 66 7.33 -16.83 -22.01
N GLU A 67 6.02 -16.69 -22.17
CA GLU A 67 5.23 -15.88 -21.25
C GLU A 67 5.52 -16.34 -19.81
N GLU A 68 5.78 -15.40 -18.93
CA GLU A 68 6.08 -15.66 -17.52
C GLU A 68 4.86 -16.32 -16.88
N ILE A 69 4.97 -17.61 -16.56
CA ILE A 69 3.90 -18.37 -15.90
C ILE A 69 3.66 -17.71 -14.54
N ARG A 70 2.41 -17.34 -14.27
CA ARG A 70 1.98 -16.76 -13.01
C ARG A 70 0.94 -17.64 -12.35
N ILE A 71 1.05 -17.81 -11.05
CA ILE A 71 0.06 -18.50 -10.23
C ILE A 71 -1.06 -17.51 -9.91
N ASP A 72 -2.26 -17.82 -10.38
CA ASP A 72 -3.46 -17.07 -9.98
C ASP A 72 -3.74 -17.31 -8.49
N MET A 73 -3.77 -16.23 -7.71
CA MET A 73 -4.03 -16.28 -6.26
C MET A 73 -5.52 -16.35 -5.94
N HIS A 74 -6.39 -16.42 -6.95
CA HIS A 74 -7.86 -16.40 -6.81
C HIS A 74 -8.37 -15.21 -6.00
N ASN A 75 -7.61 -14.12 -6.03
CA ASN A 75 -7.90 -12.86 -5.38
C ASN A 75 -7.51 -11.73 -6.34
N GLY A 76 -8.51 -11.07 -6.91
CA GLY A 76 -8.31 -10.09 -7.99
C GLY A 76 -7.51 -8.87 -7.55
N GLU A 77 -7.73 -8.41 -6.31
CA GLU A 77 -6.98 -7.27 -5.78
C GLU A 77 -5.53 -7.64 -5.44
N PHE A 78 -5.27 -8.87 -4.98
CA PHE A 78 -3.92 -9.37 -4.74
C PHE A 78 -3.16 -9.60 -6.06
N ASN A 79 -3.81 -10.26 -7.02
CA ASN A 79 -3.24 -10.47 -8.36
C ASN A 79 -2.89 -9.15 -9.05
N ARG A 80 -3.76 -8.15 -8.94
CA ARG A 80 -3.53 -6.81 -9.49
C ARG A 80 -2.21 -6.22 -9.00
N VAL A 81 -2.00 -6.21 -7.69
CA VAL A 81 -0.81 -5.62 -7.09
C VAL A 81 0.46 -6.44 -7.39
N LEU A 82 0.32 -7.76 -7.57
CA LEU A 82 1.41 -8.63 -8.03
C LEU A 82 1.74 -8.43 -9.51
N GLY A 83 0.85 -7.79 -10.28
CA GLY A 83 1.02 -7.61 -11.73
C GLY A 83 0.44 -8.77 -12.55
N GLY A 84 -0.59 -9.46 -12.03
CA GLY A 84 -1.32 -10.53 -12.68
C GLY A 84 -1.19 -11.90 -12.02
N GLY A 85 -0.49 -12.02 -10.91
CA GLY A 85 -0.33 -13.27 -10.16
C GLY A 85 1.05 -13.45 -9.56
N LEU A 86 1.23 -14.51 -8.79
CA LEU A 86 2.47 -14.82 -8.10
C LEU A 86 3.44 -15.54 -9.05
N VAL A 87 4.67 -15.02 -9.14
CA VAL A 87 5.70 -15.60 -10.02
C VAL A 87 6.40 -16.76 -9.32
N PRO A 88 6.48 -17.97 -9.93
CA PRO A 88 7.23 -19.09 -9.37
C PRO A 88 8.68 -18.71 -9.04
N GLY A 89 9.20 -19.22 -7.93
CA GLY A 89 10.55 -18.91 -7.47
C GLY A 89 10.77 -17.48 -6.96
N SER A 90 9.71 -16.67 -6.85
CA SER A 90 9.80 -15.30 -6.31
C SER A 90 9.74 -15.27 -4.79
N LEU A 91 10.30 -14.19 -4.22
CA LEU A 91 10.16 -13.85 -2.81
C LEU A 91 9.40 -12.53 -2.67
N VAL A 92 8.21 -12.59 -2.07
CA VAL A 92 7.34 -11.45 -1.81
C VAL A 92 7.37 -11.09 -0.32
N LEU A 93 7.63 -9.83 0.00
CA LEU A 93 7.50 -9.29 1.35
C LEU A 93 6.14 -8.60 1.51
N LEU A 94 5.33 -9.05 2.43
CA LEU A 94 4.07 -8.41 2.84
C LEU A 94 4.30 -7.64 4.14
N GLY A 95 4.50 -6.33 4.04
CA GLY A 95 4.73 -5.43 5.15
C GLY A 95 3.47 -4.68 5.59
N GLY A 96 3.47 -4.17 6.82
CA GLY A 96 2.38 -3.34 7.35
C GLY A 96 2.39 -3.28 8.87
N GLU A 97 1.61 -2.37 9.46
CA GLU A 97 1.48 -2.25 10.92
C GLU A 97 0.94 -3.54 11.56
N PRO A 98 1.29 -3.83 12.83
CA PRO A 98 0.66 -4.90 13.58
C PRO A 98 -0.87 -4.75 13.61
N GLY A 99 -1.60 -5.86 13.43
CA GLY A 99 -3.07 -5.86 13.46
C GLY A 99 -3.76 -5.32 12.20
N ILE A 100 -3.04 -4.91 11.15
CA ILE A 100 -3.63 -4.38 9.91
C ILE A 100 -4.36 -5.44 9.06
N GLY A 101 -4.04 -6.72 9.24
CA GLY A 101 -4.66 -7.82 8.51
C GLY A 101 -3.73 -8.65 7.61
N LYS A 102 -2.38 -8.47 7.69
CA LYS A 102 -1.41 -9.20 6.86
C LYS A 102 -1.56 -10.72 6.93
N SER A 103 -1.52 -11.27 8.14
CA SER A 103 -1.67 -12.72 8.40
C SER A 103 -3.04 -13.24 7.94
N THR A 104 -4.09 -12.41 8.06
CA THR A 104 -5.43 -12.74 7.57
C THR A 104 -5.45 -12.83 6.05
N LEU A 105 -4.90 -11.83 5.34
CA LEU A 105 -4.81 -11.85 3.88
C LEU A 105 -4.00 -13.05 3.38
N ALA A 106 -2.82 -13.27 3.96
CA ALA A 106 -1.94 -14.37 3.57
C ALA A 106 -2.61 -15.74 3.75
N LEU A 107 -3.31 -15.95 4.88
CA LEU A 107 -4.04 -17.18 5.11
C LEU A 107 -5.22 -17.35 4.14
N GLN A 108 -6.01 -16.28 3.90
CA GLN A 108 -7.13 -16.32 2.96
C GLN A 108 -6.69 -16.67 1.53
N VAL A 109 -5.63 -16.05 1.02
CA VAL A 109 -5.17 -16.32 -0.35
C VAL A 109 -4.63 -17.74 -0.50
N LEU A 110 -4.06 -18.35 0.53
CA LEU A 110 -3.68 -19.76 0.52
C LEU A 110 -4.91 -20.69 0.55
N MET A 111 -5.91 -20.37 1.37
CA MET A 111 -7.16 -21.15 1.43
C MET A 111 -7.94 -21.13 0.11
N GLN A 112 -7.78 -20.09 -0.70
CA GLN A 112 -8.43 -19.94 -2.01
C GLN A 112 -7.77 -20.77 -3.12
N GLN A 113 -6.63 -21.45 -2.84
CA GLN A 113 -5.87 -22.17 -3.89
C GLN A 113 -6.48 -23.53 -4.31
N GLY A 114 -7.51 -24.00 -3.62
CA GLY A 114 -8.24 -25.20 -4.01
C GLY A 114 -7.39 -26.47 -3.93
N GLU A 115 -7.04 -27.05 -5.10
CA GLU A 115 -6.28 -28.32 -5.17
C GLU A 115 -4.77 -28.16 -4.96
N ARG A 116 -4.23 -26.91 -5.04
CA ARG A 116 -2.80 -26.68 -4.87
C ARG A 116 -2.37 -26.91 -3.43
N LYS A 117 -1.28 -27.63 -3.25
CA LYS A 117 -0.65 -27.75 -1.93
C LYS A 117 -0.04 -26.43 -1.53
N THR A 118 -0.47 -25.91 -0.41
CA THR A 118 0.06 -24.66 0.17
C THR A 118 0.57 -24.90 1.57
N PHE A 119 1.58 -24.15 1.97
CA PHE A 119 2.21 -24.31 3.28
C PHE A 119 2.30 -22.96 4.01
N TYR A 120 1.86 -22.95 5.25
CA TYR A 120 1.92 -21.79 6.14
C TYR A 120 2.75 -22.13 7.38
N ALA A 121 3.93 -21.52 7.50
CA ALA A 121 4.78 -21.61 8.67
C ALA A 121 4.61 -20.38 9.56
N SER A 122 4.24 -20.55 10.81
CA SER A 122 4.08 -19.47 11.78
C SER A 122 5.10 -19.59 12.91
N GLY A 123 5.80 -18.49 13.17
CA GLY A 123 6.61 -18.34 14.38
C GLY A 123 5.89 -17.56 15.50
N GLU A 124 4.66 -17.11 15.27
CA GLU A 124 3.89 -16.29 16.23
C GLU A 124 2.69 -17.04 16.80
N GLU A 125 1.98 -17.80 15.98
CA GLU A 125 0.75 -18.48 16.38
C GLU A 125 0.90 -20.00 16.40
N SER A 126 0.26 -20.63 17.36
CA SER A 126 0.16 -22.09 17.40
C SER A 126 -0.75 -22.62 16.29
N VAL A 127 -0.54 -23.89 15.90
CA VAL A 127 -1.38 -24.60 14.92
C VAL A 127 -2.88 -24.51 15.25
N ARG A 128 -3.22 -24.57 16.56
CA ARG A 128 -4.61 -24.47 17.03
C ARG A 128 -5.19 -23.08 16.79
N GLN A 129 -4.42 -22.01 17.02
CA GLN A 129 -4.87 -20.63 16.77
C GLN A 129 -5.08 -20.38 15.28
N LEU A 130 -4.14 -20.86 14.45
CA LEU A 130 -4.27 -20.79 12.99
C LEU A 130 -5.52 -21.55 12.50
N LYS A 131 -5.81 -22.73 13.04
CA LYS A 131 -7.01 -23.50 12.71
C LYS A 131 -8.28 -22.71 13.04
N LEU A 132 -8.38 -22.14 14.24
CA LEU A 132 -9.52 -21.32 14.65
C LEU A 132 -9.69 -20.05 13.79
N ARG A 133 -8.56 -19.48 13.33
CA ARG A 133 -8.59 -18.35 12.38
C ARG A 133 -9.10 -18.80 11.01
N ALA A 134 -8.58 -19.91 10.48
CA ALA A 134 -9.01 -20.46 9.20
C ALA A 134 -10.52 -20.79 9.18
N GLU A 135 -11.06 -21.34 10.26
CA GLU A 135 -12.50 -21.63 10.38
C GLU A 135 -13.39 -20.37 10.28
N ARG A 136 -12.91 -19.21 10.74
CA ARG A 136 -13.63 -17.93 10.60
C ARG A 136 -13.59 -17.36 9.19
N LEU A 137 -12.58 -17.71 8.40
CA LEU A 137 -12.32 -17.11 7.09
C LEU A 137 -13.10 -17.76 5.93
N ALA A 138 -14.01 -18.69 6.21
CA ALA A 138 -14.95 -19.29 5.26
C ALA A 138 -14.30 -19.72 3.93
N GLY A 139 -13.28 -20.58 3.96
CA GLY A 139 -12.59 -21.08 2.78
C GLY A 139 -12.37 -22.59 2.83
N ASN A 140 -12.01 -23.19 1.69
CA ASN A 140 -11.58 -24.59 1.63
C ASN A 140 -10.08 -24.68 1.97
N ALA A 141 -9.74 -25.40 3.01
CA ALA A 141 -8.37 -25.54 3.50
C ALA A 141 -7.83 -26.98 3.40
N GLU A 142 -8.42 -27.81 2.51
CA GLU A 142 -8.05 -29.23 2.42
C GLU A 142 -6.56 -29.45 2.08
N ASN A 143 -6.00 -28.61 1.22
CA ASN A 143 -4.61 -28.69 0.79
C ASN A 143 -3.70 -27.63 1.43
N LEU A 144 -4.16 -26.98 2.50
CA LEU A 144 -3.36 -26.06 3.28
C LEU A 144 -2.71 -26.78 4.48
N PHE A 145 -1.40 -26.87 4.45
CA PHE A 145 -0.58 -27.44 5.53
C PHE A 145 -0.06 -26.30 6.40
N ILE A 146 -0.13 -26.48 7.72
CA ILE A 146 0.31 -25.47 8.70
C ILE A 146 1.34 -26.04 9.66
N SER A 147 2.35 -25.25 10.00
CA SER A 147 3.39 -25.60 10.98
C SER A 147 3.62 -24.43 11.93
N SER A 148 3.91 -24.74 13.20
CA SER A 148 4.39 -23.77 14.18
C SER A 148 5.86 -24.05 14.43
N GLU A 149 6.73 -23.42 13.64
CA GLU A 149 8.18 -23.65 13.66
C GLU A 149 8.92 -22.32 13.51
N THR A 150 10.03 -22.17 14.24
CA THR A 150 10.87 -20.97 14.24
C THR A 150 12.27 -21.22 13.66
N SER A 151 12.68 -22.47 13.47
CA SER A 151 13.94 -22.81 12.80
C SER A 151 13.76 -22.80 11.29
N LEU A 152 14.51 -21.95 10.60
CA LEU A 152 14.48 -21.88 9.13
C LEU A 152 14.88 -23.22 8.50
N GLU A 153 15.87 -23.91 9.06
CA GLU A 153 16.34 -25.20 8.56
C GLU A 153 15.20 -26.22 8.52
N ARG A 154 14.44 -26.33 9.61
CA ARG A 154 13.30 -27.25 9.73
C ARG A 154 12.15 -26.85 8.80
N ILE A 155 11.86 -25.54 8.68
CA ILE A 155 10.85 -25.05 7.74
C ILE A 155 11.22 -25.47 6.31
N LEU A 156 12.47 -25.27 5.89
CA LEU A 156 12.92 -25.65 4.55
C LEU A 156 12.96 -27.18 4.32
N GLU A 157 13.21 -27.97 5.36
CA GLU A 157 13.07 -29.43 5.31
C GLU A 157 11.62 -29.85 5.10
N GLN A 158 10.67 -29.27 5.86
CA GLN A 158 9.25 -29.52 5.69
C GLN A 158 8.77 -29.14 4.27
N VAL A 159 9.26 -28.01 3.72
CA VAL A 159 8.96 -27.61 2.34
C VAL A 159 9.53 -28.62 1.33
N LYS A 160 10.71 -29.18 1.54
CA LYS A 160 11.28 -30.20 0.66
C LYS A 160 10.47 -31.50 0.67
N GLU A 161 9.98 -31.92 1.83
CA GLU A 161 9.19 -33.15 1.98
C GLU A 161 7.77 -33.00 1.44
N LEU A 162 7.15 -31.85 1.67
CA LEU A 162 5.78 -31.57 1.27
C LEU A 162 5.64 -31.22 -0.21
N GLU A 163 6.67 -30.56 -0.77
CA GLU A 163 6.68 -29.99 -2.12
C GLU A 163 5.46 -29.10 -2.40
N PRO A 164 5.23 -28.04 -1.59
CA PRO A 164 4.11 -27.15 -1.80
C PRO A 164 4.37 -26.23 -2.98
N GLU A 165 3.29 -25.76 -3.62
CA GLU A 165 3.36 -24.81 -4.73
C GLU A 165 3.50 -23.35 -4.25
N ILE A 166 3.08 -23.03 -3.01
CA ILE A 166 3.18 -21.70 -2.42
C ILE A 166 3.51 -21.86 -0.95
N VAL A 167 4.42 -21.03 -0.44
CA VAL A 167 4.82 -21.00 0.98
C VAL A 167 4.58 -19.60 1.56
N VAL A 168 4.00 -19.55 2.77
CA VAL A 168 3.92 -18.33 3.61
C VAL A 168 4.74 -18.54 4.87
N ILE A 169 5.50 -17.52 5.26
CA ILE A 169 6.21 -17.46 6.55
C ILE A 169 5.73 -16.23 7.32
N ASP A 170 5.18 -16.47 8.52
CA ASP A 170 4.60 -15.45 9.40
C ASP A 170 5.19 -15.55 10.83
N SER A 171 6.13 -14.70 11.20
CA SER A 171 6.77 -13.61 10.49
C SER A 171 8.27 -13.85 10.31
N ILE A 172 8.90 -13.10 9.41
CA ILE A 172 10.35 -13.17 9.20
C ILE A 172 11.14 -12.79 10.45
N GLN A 173 10.55 -12.00 11.37
CA GLN A 173 11.18 -11.60 12.62
C GLN A 173 11.21 -12.69 13.69
N THR A 174 10.36 -13.69 13.59
CA THR A 174 10.23 -14.76 14.61
C THR A 174 10.98 -16.03 14.23
N ILE A 175 11.48 -16.12 12.99
CA ILE A 175 12.30 -17.23 12.55
C ILE A 175 13.79 -16.92 12.68
N GLY A 176 14.58 -17.96 12.89
CA GLY A 176 16.04 -17.89 13.00
C GLY A 176 16.75 -18.98 12.22
N THR A 177 18.02 -18.74 11.89
CA THR A 177 18.92 -19.72 11.28
C THR A 177 20.13 -19.95 12.16
N GLU A 178 20.59 -21.20 12.22
CA GLU A 178 21.78 -21.58 12.99
C GLU A 178 23.09 -21.13 12.29
N THR A 179 23.03 -20.67 11.04
CA THR A 179 24.22 -20.24 10.30
C THR A 179 24.83 -18.94 10.80
N VAL A 180 24.06 -18.18 11.59
CA VAL A 180 24.49 -16.88 12.15
C VAL A 180 24.20 -16.85 13.64
N GLU A 181 25.22 -16.65 14.44
CA GLU A 181 25.08 -16.47 15.90
C GLU A 181 24.65 -15.04 16.22
N ALA A 182 23.37 -14.76 16.01
CA ALA A 182 22.72 -13.49 16.34
C ALA A 182 21.34 -13.76 16.92
N THR A 183 20.81 -12.85 17.72
CA THR A 183 19.47 -13.01 18.32
C THR A 183 18.38 -13.08 17.26
N ILE A 184 17.42 -13.99 17.41
CA ILE A 184 16.24 -14.06 16.55
C ILE A 184 15.54 -12.68 16.54
N GLY A 185 15.12 -12.23 15.36
CA GLY A 185 14.54 -10.90 15.17
C GLY A 185 15.56 -9.77 14.96
N SER A 186 16.86 -10.01 15.20
CA SER A 186 17.89 -9.04 14.83
C SER A 186 17.97 -8.86 13.32
N LEU A 187 18.47 -7.69 12.88
CA LEU A 187 18.64 -7.39 11.45
C LEU A 187 19.50 -8.42 10.72
N THR A 188 20.53 -8.92 11.38
CA THR A 188 21.44 -9.93 10.83
C THR A 188 20.72 -11.25 10.59
N GLN A 189 19.91 -11.70 11.55
CA GLN A 189 19.09 -12.92 11.42
C GLN A 189 18.03 -12.76 10.31
N VAL A 190 17.28 -11.67 10.34
CA VAL A 190 16.22 -11.40 9.35
C VAL A 190 16.78 -11.35 7.93
N ARG A 191 17.96 -10.70 7.76
CA ARG A 191 18.63 -10.62 6.47
C ARG A 191 19.10 -11.98 5.97
N GLU A 192 19.74 -12.76 6.84
CA GLU A 192 20.25 -14.08 6.48
C GLU A 192 19.12 -15.04 6.14
N CYS A 193 18.05 -15.07 6.98
CA CYS A 193 16.87 -15.87 6.70
C CYS A 193 16.26 -15.51 5.34
N ALA A 194 16.07 -14.22 5.04
CA ALA A 194 15.50 -13.80 3.76
C ALA A 194 16.38 -14.17 2.56
N ALA A 195 17.70 -14.04 2.69
CA ALA A 195 18.64 -14.42 1.63
C ALA A 195 18.58 -15.93 1.32
N ARG A 196 18.54 -16.76 2.35
CA ARG A 196 18.43 -18.23 2.21
C ARG A 196 17.07 -18.67 1.67
N ILE A 197 15.99 -18.00 2.08
CA ILE A 197 14.66 -18.25 1.52
C ILE A 197 14.64 -17.91 0.03
N LEU A 198 15.23 -16.77 -0.38
CA LEU A 198 15.32 -16.39 -1.79
C LEU A 198 16.11 -17.40 -2.63
N GLU A 199 17.27 -17.84 -2.12
CA GLU A 199 18.08 -18.87 -2.79
C GLU A 199 17.29 -20.16 -2.96
N PHE A 200 16.61 -20.60 -1.91
CA PHE A 200 15.78 -21.82 -1.92
C PHE A 200 14.59 -21.68 -2.89
N ALA A 201 13.88 -20.55 -2.84
CA ALA A 201 12.76 -20.24 -3.73
C ALA A 201 13.17 -20.35 -5.20
N LYS A 202 14.30 -19.72 -5.58
CA LYS A 202 14.82 -19.73 -6.96
C LYS A 202 15.30 -21.13 -7.39
N THR A 203 15.96 -21.86 -6.50
CA THR A 203 16.49 -23.19 -6.80
C THR A 203 15.38 -24.21 -6.99
N ARG A 204 14.29 -24.11 -6.22
CA ARG A 204 13.15 -25.03 -6.24
C ARG A 204 11.99 -24.55 -7.10
N ASN A 205 12.06 -23.32 -7.62
CA ASN A 205 10.98 -22.66 -8.34
C ASN A 205 9.66 -22.56 -7.54
N ILE A 206 9.76 -22.48 -6.21
CA ILE A 206 8.63 -22.35 -5.29
C ILE A 206 8.56 -20.89 -4.80
N PRO A 207 7.43 -20.17 -4.99
CA PRO A 207 7.28 -18.80 -4.50
C PRO A 207 7.05 -18.78 -2.99
N PHE A 208 7.65 -17.77 -2.34
CA PHE A 208 7.49 -17.49 -0.92
C PHE A 208 6.88 -16.12 -0.69
N ILE A 209 5.94 -16.05 0.24
CA ILE A 209 5.42 -14.81 0.82
C ILE A 209 5.91 -14.74 2.26
N ILE A 210 6.73 -13.77 2.59
CA ILE A 210 7.17 -13.52 3.95
C ILE A 210 6.44 -12.32 4.55
N ILE A 211 5.94 -12.46 5.77
CA ILE A 211 5.27 -11.38 6.49
C ILE A 211 6.29 -10.64 7.34
N GLY A 212 6.24 -9.30 7.30
CA GLY A 212 7.09 -8.41 8.10
C GLY A 212 6.29 -7.31 8.80
N HIS A 213 6.73 -6.91 9.99
CA HIS A 213 6.15 -5.78 10.73
C HIS A 213 6.88 -4.49 10.41
N ILE A 214 6.13 -3.38 10.33
CA ILE A 214 6.64 -2.03 10.12
C ILE A 214 6.60 -1.28 11.45
N ASN A 215 7.56 -0.38 11.71
CA ASN A 215 7.54 0.53 12.85
C ASN A 215 6.49 1.64 12.64
N LYS A 216 6.05 2.29 13.75
CA LYS A 216 5.07 3.40 13.77
C LYS A 216 5.44 4.60 12.87
N GLU A 217 6.68 4.71 12.44
CA GLU A 217 7.16 5.74 11.51
C GLU A 217 6.97 5.38 10.03
N GLY A 218 6.26 4.26 9.73
CA GLY A 218 6.02 3.80 8.36
C GLY A 218 7.27 3.21 7.68
N SER A 219 8.40 3.15 8.39
CA SER A 219 9.57 2.42 7.95
C SER A 219 9.47 0.98 8.45
N LEU A 220 9.64 0.02 7.57
CA LEU A 220 9.78 -1.37 7.97
C LEU A 220 10.88 -1.50 9.04
N ALA A 221 10.62 -2.02 10.24
CA ALA A 221 11.65 -2.29 11.25
C ALA A 221 12.66 -3.33 10.71
N GLY A 222 13.81 -2.84 10.33
CA GLY A 222 14.84 -3.62 9.67
C GLY A 222 14.75 -3.84 8.16
N PRO A 223 13.99 -3.14 7.37
CA PRO A 223 13.60 -3.62 6.05
C PRO A 223 13.96 -2.80 4.83
N LYS A 224 14.57 -1.63 4.94
CA LYS A 224 15.33 -1.14 3.77
C LYS A 224 16.36 -2.19 3.30
N VAL A 225 16.79 -3.03 4.23
CA VAL A 225 17.68 -4.17 3.96
C VAL A 225 16.97 -5.29 3.22
N LEU A 226 15.71 -5.62 3.59
CA LEU A 226 14.92 -6.66 2.90
C LEU A 226 14.43 -6.22 1.53
N GLU A 227 14.12 -4.93 1.32
CA GLU A 227 13.72 -4.38 0.03
C GLU A 227 14.72 -4.68 -1.08
N HIS A 228 16.01 -4.73 -0.76
CA HIS A 228 17.04 -5.07 -1.76
C HIS A 228 17.12 -6.58 -2.04
N ILE A 229 16.74 -7.41 -1.09
CA ILE A 229 16.82 -8.87 -1.20
C ILE A 229 15.61 -9.43 -1.95
N VAL A 230 14.39 -9.04 -1.54
CA VAL A 230 13.14 -9.58 -2.10
C VAL A 230 12.85 -9.07 -3.51
N ASP A 231 12.06 -9.82 -4.27
CA ASP A 231 11.67 -9.44 -5.63
C ASP A 231 10.50 -8.44 -5.63
N THR A 232 9.55 -8.61 -4.70
CA THR A 232 8.38 -7.76 -4.57
C THR A 232 8.18 -7.33 -3.11
N VAL A 233 7.84 -6.07 -2.89
CA VAL A 233 7.48 -5.51 -1.58
C VAL A 233 6.06 -4.98 -1.67
N LEU A 234 5.15 -5.59 -0.94
CA LEU A 234 3.78 -5.17 -0.78
C LEU A 234 3.62 -4.54 0.61
N GLN A 235 3.06 -3.35 0.66
CA GLN A 235 2.74 -2.64 1.89
C GLN A 235 1.24 -2.60 2.10
N PHE A 236 0.81 -3.09 3.26
CA PHE A 236 -0.59 -3.04 3.67
C PHE A 236 -0.78 -1.83 4.59
N GLU A 237 -1.60 -0.89 4.13
CA GLU A 237 -1.84 0.41 4.74
C GLU A 237 -3.31 0.52 5.17
N GLY A 238 -3.59 1.35 6.17
CA GLY A 238 -4.94 1.67 6.62
C GLY A 238 -4.94 2.10 8.08
N ASP A 239 -5.99 2.78 8.49
CA ASP A 239 -6.22 3.15 9.88
C ASP A 239 -7.10 2.07 10.52
N GLN A 240 -6.80 1.69 11.76
CA GLN A 240 -7.60 0.70 12.52
C GLN A 240 -9.05 1.17 12.77
N GLN A 241 -9.30 2.48 12.70
CA GLN A 241 -10.63 3.08 12.87
C GLN A 241 -11.51 2.96 11.63
N TYR A 242 -10.90 2.70 10.46
CA TYR A 242 -11.64 2.58 9.20
C TYR A 242 -11.71 1.13 8.74
N MET A 243 -12.81 0.80 8.03
CA MET A 243 -13.03 -0.57 7.53
C MET A 243 -12.15 -0.93 6.33
N TYR A 244 -11.57 0.05 5.64
CA TYR A 244 -10.82 -0.19 4.40
C TYR A 244 -9.32 -0.30 4.64
N ARG A 245 -8.70 -1.15 3.83
CA ARG A 245 -7.26 -1.38 3.78
C ARG A 245 -6.78 -1.27 2.34
N ILE A 246 -5.62 -0.67 2.15
CA ILE A 246 -4.98 -0.54 0.83
C ILE A 246 -3.74 -1.40 0.82
N LEU A 247 -3.62 -2.27 -0.17
CA LEU A 247 -2.41 -3.01 -0.49
C LEU A 247 -1.69 -2.30 -1.63
N ARG A 248 -0.45 -1.90 -1.42
CA ARG A 248 0.35 -1.15 -2.38
C ARG A 248 1.66 -1.86 -2.69
N ALA A 249 2.05 -1.91 -3.96
CA ALA A 249 3.39 -2.34 -4.33
C ALA A 249 4.40 -1.20 -4.17
N GLN A 250 5.34 -1.34 -3.23
CA GLN A 250 6.47 -0.41 -3.08
C GLN A 250 7.62 -0.77 -4.03
N LYS A 251 7.75 -2.06 -4.32
CA LYS A 251 8.70 -2.62 -5.28
C LYS A 251 8.06 -3.82 -5.96
N ASN A 252 8.19 -3.91 -7.27
CA ASN A 252 7.78 -5.10 -8.02
C ASN A 252 8.69 -5.30 -9.25
N ARG A 253 9.47 -6.39 -9.27
CA ARG A 253 10.34 -6.72 -10.41
C ARG A 253 9.56 -7.32 -11.59
N PHE A 254 8.34 -7.78 -11.34
CA PHE A 254 7.52 -8.52 -12.29
C PHE A 254 6.32 -7.71 -12.80
N GLY A 255 6.15 -6.47 -12.32
CA GLY A 255 5.00 -5.65 -12.68
C GLY A 255 5.12 -4.19 -12.26
N SER A 256 4.05 -3.45 -12.47
CA SER A 256 3.97 -2.04 -12.09
C SER A 256 3.86 -1.87 -10.57
N THR A 257 4.53 -0.86 -10.03
CA THR A 257 4.35 -0.41 -8.63
C THR A 257 3.20 0.60 -8.49
N SER A 258 2.53 0.94 -9.59
CA SER A 258 1.42 1.89 -9.58
C SER A 258 0.06 1.24 -9.31
N GLU A 259 0.00 -0.09 -9.17
CA GLU A 259 -1.25 -0.79 -8.86
C GLU A 259 -1.51 -0.81 -7.35
N ILE A 260 -2.80 -0.72 -7.00
CA ILE A 260 -3.29 -0.87 -5.64
C ILE A 260 -4.40 -1.91 -5.56
N GLY A 261 -4.43 -2.63 -4.43
CA GLY A 261 -5.53 -3.49 -4.02
C GLY A 261 -6.30 -2.84 -2.88
N ILE A 262 -7.62 -2.93 -2.89
CA ILE A 262 -8.46 -2.36 -1.86
C ILE A 262 -9.30 -3.46 -1.22
N TYR A 263 -9.27 -3.51 0.10
CA TYR A 263 -9.97 -4.50 0.91
C TYR A 263 -10.84 -3.84 1.96
N GLU A 264 -11.97 -4.47 2.26
CA GLU A 264 -12.80 -4.15 3.41
C GLU A 264 -12.56 -5.20 4.51
N MET A 265 -12.27 -4.75 5.72
CA MET A 265 -12.13 -5.63 6.87
C MET A 265 -13.51 -6.00 7.40
N ARG A 266 -13.82 -7.29 7.43
CA ARG A 266 -15.06 -7.85 7.97
C ARG A 266 -14.76 -8.88 9.05
N GLN A 267 -15.81 -9.39 9.72
CA GLN A 267 -15.67 -10.45 10.72
C GLN A 267 -15.17 -11.76 10.10
N GLU A 268 -15.60 -12.05 8.86
CA GLU A 268 -15.22 -13.22 8.08
C GLU A 268 -13.88 -13.06 7.34
N GLY A 269 -13.16 -11.94 7.55
CA GLY A 269 -11.86 -11.65 6.94
C GLY A 269 -11.87 -10.42 6.01
N LEU A 270 -10.99 -10.43 5.04
CA LEU A 270 -10.82 -9.35 4.08
C LEU A 270 -11.64 -9.62 2.82
N ARG A 271 -12.55 -8.71 2.51
CA ARG A 271 -13.33 -8.71 1.28
C ARG A 271 -12.68 -7.80 0.25
N GLU A 272 -12.52 -8.29 -0.96
CA GLU A 272 -12.06 -7.50 -2.10
C GLU A 272 -13.06 -6.38 -2.45
N VAL A 273 -12.52 -5.19 -2.71
CA VAL A 273 -13.31 -4.03 -3.15
C VAL A 273 -13.04 -3.81 -4.64
N THR A 274 -13.87 -4.41 -5.47
CA THR A 274 -13.75 -4.30 -6.93
C THR A 274 -14.13 -2.93 -7.45
N ASN A 275 -15.08 -2.26 -6.81
CA ASN A 275 -15.52 -0.90 -7.13
C ASN A 275 -15.42 0.01 -5.90
N PRO A 276 -14.27 0.69 -5.68
CA PRO A 276 -14.11 1.59 -4.54
C PRO A 276 -15.09 2.76 -4.55
N SER A 277 -15.45 3.26 -5.72
CA SER A 277 -16.33 4.42 -5.86
C SER A 277 -17.72 4.19 -5.25
N GLU A 278 -18.27 2.98 -5.36
CA GLU A 278 -19.56 2.65 -4.76
C GLU A 278 -19.58 2.76 -3.23
N LEU A 279 -18.42 2.52 -2.62
CA LEU A 279 -18.26 2.56 -1.16
C LEU A 279 -17.89 3.94 -0.64
N LEU A 280 -17.26 4.76 -1.50
CA LEU A 280 -16.75 6.09 -1.16
C LEU A 280 -17.75 7.21 -1.46
N LEU A 281 -18.89 6.87 -2.05
CA LEU A 281 -19.97 7.78 -2.35
C LEU A 281 -21.17 7.46 -1.46
N SER A 282 -21.62 8.43 -0.66
CA SER A 282 -22.85 8.27 0.12
C SER A 282 -24.10 8.24 -0.77
N THR A 283 -25.11 7.46 -0.39
CA THR A 283 -26.37 7.33 -1.14
C THR A 283 -27.30 8.52 -0.91
N ALA A 284 -27.19 9.21 0.22
CA ALA A 284 -28.04 10.34 0.60
C ALA A 284 -27.26 11.66 0.57
N ARG A 285 -27.09 12.25 -0.61
CA ARG A 285 -26.34 13.51 -0.81
C ARG A 285 -27.22 14.69 -1.18
N ASP A 286 -28.46 14.44 -1.56
CA ASP A 286 -29.35 15.48 -2.07
C ASP A 286 -29.68 16.51 -1.00
N GLY A 287 -29.47 17.79 -1.34
CA GLY A 287 -29.76 18.92 -0.47
C GLY A 287 -28.74 19.19 0.64
N LEU A 288 -27.67 18.44 0.74
CA LEU A 288 -26.61 18.67 1.75
C LEU A 288 -25.54 19.64 1.20
N SER A 289 -25.29 20.70 1.97
CA SER A 289 -24.15 21.59 1.73
C SER A 289 -22.83 20.99 2.22
N GLY A 290 -21.72 21.48 1.68
CA GLY A 290 -20.39 21.05 2.11
C GLY A 290 -19.91 19.73 1.47
N ILE A 291 -20.60 19.21 0.47
CA ILE A 291 -20.24 17.96 -0.22
C ILE A 291 -19.88 18.23 -1.66
N ALA A 292 -18.76 17.67 -2.12
CA ALA A 292 -18.35 17.68 -3.52
C ALA A 292 -17.75 16.32 -3.91
N ILE A 293 -17.90 15.92 -5.18
CA ILE A 293 -17.36 14.65 -5.67
C ILE A 293 -16.11 14.93 -6.51
N ALA A 294 -15.03 14.29 -6.13
CA ALA A 294 -13.76 14.34 -6.85
C ALA A 294 -13.53 13.09 -7.70
N ALA A 295 -13.02 13.27 -8.92
CA ALA A 295 -12.48 12.17 -9.71
C ALA A 295 -10.99 12.04 -9.44
N ALA A 296 -10.62 11.12 -8.56
CA ALA A 296 -9.26 10.82 -8.15
C ALA A 296 -8.65 9.64 -8.92
N VAL A 297 -7.33 9.56 -8.92
CA VAL A 297 -6.59 8.38 -9.40
C VAL A 297 -5.52 8.04 -8.36
N GLU A 298 -5.48 6.79 -7.95
CA GLU A 298 -4.40 6.27 -7.12
C GLU A 298 -3.66 5.19 -7.91
N GLY A 299 -2.38 5.45 -8.17
CA GLY A 299 -1.61 4.62 -9.10
C GLY A 299 -2.17 4.68 -10.53
N VAL A 300 -2.78 3.60 -10.99
CA VAL A 300 -3.47 3.54 -12.30
C VAL A 300 -4.99 3.41 -12.15
N ARG A 301 -5.51 3.32 -10.95
CA ARG A 301 -6.92 3.06 -10.66
C ARG A 301 -7.69 4.38 -10.48
N PRO A 302 -8.65 4.70 -11.37
CA PRO A 302 -9.56 5.81 -11.15
C PRO A 302 -10.64 5.42 -10.15
N PHE A 303 -11.09 6.38 -9.35
CA PHE A 303 -12.25 6.25 -8.47
C PHE A 303 -12.85 7.62 -8.17
N LEU A 304 -14.13 7.63 -7.84
CA LEU A 304 -14.78 8.82 -7.35
C LEU A 304 -14.81 8.81 -5.83
N ILE A 305 -14.59 9.96 -5.24
CA ILE A 305 -14.54 10.11 -3.79
C ILE A 305 -15.30 11.35 -3.35
N GLU A 306 -16.01 11.18 -2.25
CA GLU A 306 -16.72 12.28 -1.62
C GLU A 306 -15.79 13.09 -0.72
N VAL A 307 -15.75 14.39 -0.97
CA VAL A 307 -15.04 15.40 -0.19
C VAL A 307 -16.06 16.17 0.62
N GLN A 308 -15.95 16.13 1.93
CA GLN A 308 -16.84 16.80 2.87
C GLN A 308 -16.12 17.95 3.55
N ALA A 309 -16.74 19.11 3.62
CA ALA A 309 -16.22 20.28 4.33
C ALA A 309 -17.28 20.87 5.27
N LEU A 310 -16.85 21.32 6.43
CA LEU A 310 -17.64 22.11 7.34
C LEU A 310 -16.92 23.44 7.62
N VAL A 311 -17.59 24.53 7.34
CA VAL A 311 -17.10 25.90 7.58
C VAL A 311 -18.00 26.58 8.60
N SER A 312 -17.45 26.98 9.74
CA SER A 312 -18.18 27.67 10.81
C SER A 312 -17.45 28.94 11.26
N SER A 313 -18.11 29.78 12.02
CA SER A 313 -17.45 30.93 12.67
C SER A 313 -16.55 30.44 13.79
N ALA A 314 -15.31 30.94 13.87
CA ALA A 314 -14.39 30.57 14.92
C ALA A 314 -14.91 31.04 16.30
N ALA A 315 -15.18 30.08 17.19
CA ALA A 315 -15.76 30.35 18.49
C ALA A 315 -14.74 30.95 19.51
N TYR A 316 -13.44 30.67 19.33
CA TYR A 316 -12.38 30.97 20.30
C TYR A 316 -11.32 31.96 19.80
N GLY A 317 -11.64 32.75 18.79
CA GLY A 317 -10.72 33.78 18.26
C GLY A 317 -9.58 33.30 17.40
N THR A 318 -9.14 32.06 17.54
CA THR A 318 -8.12 31.43 16.66
C THR A 318 -8.78 30.37 15.79
N PRO A 319 -8.84 30.58 14.45
CA PRO A 319 -9.46 29.65 13.54
C PRO A 319 -8.79 28.28 13.53
N GLN A 320 -9.59 27.23 13.66
CA GLN A 320 -9.14 25.84 13.58
C GLN A 320 -9.21 25.34 12.12
N ARG A 321 -8.17 24.66 11.70
CA ARG A 321 -8.12 24.03 10.38
C ARG A 321 -7.65 22.60 10.53
N SER A 322 -8.55 21.66 10.24
CA SER A 322 -8.30 20.24 10.39
C SER A 322 -8.70 19.50 9.13
N SER A 323 -7.94 18.49 8.77
CA SER A 323 -8.23 17.63 7.63
C SER A 323 -8.00 16.15 7.98
N THR A 324 -8.92 15.31 7.55
CA THR A 324 -8.79 13.84 7.58
C THR A 324 -8.73 13.33 6.14
N GLY A 325 -7.72 12.52 5.84
CA GLY A 325 -7.53 11.96 4.50
C GLY A 325 -6.92 12.90 3.46
N PHE A 326 -6.65 14.17 3.81
CA PHE A 326 -6.06 15.19 2.95
C PHE A 326 -4.92 15.92 3.67
N ASP A 327 -3.91 16.37 2.93
CA ASP A 327 -2.76 17.09 3.51
C ASP A 327 -3.17 18.47 4.07
N GLY A 328 -2.95 18.70 5.36
CA GLY A 328 -3.35 19.94 6.03
C GLY A 328 -2.60 21.17 5.54
N ARG A 329 -1.34 21.04 5.06
CA ARG A 329 -0.57 22.15 4.49
C ARG A 329 -1.16 22.54 3.14
N ARG A 330 -1.55 21.54 2.33
CA ARG A 330 -2.25 21.77 1.06
C ARG A 330 -3.60 22.43 1.28
N LEU A 331 -4.39 21.98 2.27
CA LEU A 331 -5.64 22.64 2.64
C LEU A 331 -5.43 24.11 2.95
N ASN A 332 -4.47 24.46 3.78
CA ASN A 332 -4.17 25.85 4.14
C ASN A 332 -3.81 26.71 2.92
N MET A 333 -3.06 26.14 1.97
CA MET A 333 -2.71 26.80 0.72
C MET A 333 -3.95 27.05 -0.15
N LEU A 334 -4.84 26.08 -0.27
CA LEU A 334 -6.09 26.19 -1.03
C LEU A 334 -7.03 27.22 -0.41
N LEU A 335 -7.14 27.28 0.93
CA LEU A 335 -7.92 28.31 1.63
C LEU A 335 -7.39 29.72 1.36
N ALA A 336 -6.07 29.91 1.31
CA ALA A 336 -5.45 31.18 0.95
C ALA A 336 -5.77 31.58 -0.50
N VAL A 337 -5.86 30.63 -1.43
CA VAL A 337 -6.31 30.88 -2.81
C VAL A 337 -7.76 31.35 -2.84
N LEU A 338 -8.67 30.68 -2.12
CA LEU A 338 -10.08 31.11 -1.98
C LEU A 338 -10.19 32.53 -1.49
N GLU A 339 -9.44 32.87 -0.46
CA GLU A 339 -9.49 34.19 0.16
C GLU A 339 -8.95 35.27 -0.80
N LYS A 340 -7.76 35.08 -1.35
CA LYS A 340 -7.08 36.09 -2.15
C LYS A 340 -7.59 36.21 -3.58
N ARG A 341 -8.04 35.12 -4.19
CA ARG A 341 -8.41 35.09 -5.64
C ARG A 341 -9.90 35.07 -5.87
N VAL A 342 -10.67 34.56 -4.93
CA VAL A 342 -12.13 34.45 -5.07
C VAL A 342 -12.86 35.45 -4.16
N GLY A 343 -12.20 35.95 -3.11
CA GLY A 343 -12.73 36.99 -2.24
C GLY A 343 -13.52 36.49 -1.05
N PHE A 344 -13.41 35.18 -0.69
CA PHE A 344 -14.06 34.63 0.48
C PHE A 344 -13.30 34.99 1.76
N LYS A 345 -14.04 35.44 2.79
CA LYS A 345 -13.47 35.77 4.10
C LYS A 345 -13.39 34.52 4.98
N LEU A 346 -12.27 33.80 4.93
CA LEU A 346 -12.04 32.58 5.68
C LEU A 346 -11.09 32.76 6.89
N LEU A 347 -10.52 33.95 7.06
CA LEU A 347 -9.56 34.26 8.15
C LEU A 347 -10.12 34.01 9.56
N GLN A 348 -11.43 34.21 9.74
CA GLN A 348 -12.12 34.06 11.05
C GLN A 348 -13.08 32.83 11.04
N LYS A 349 -12.82 31.87 10.17
CA LYS A 349 -13.64 30.67 10.02
C LYS A 349 -12.86 29.43 10.39
N ASP A 350 -13.51 28.55 11.15
CA ASP A 350 -13.06 27.17 11.33
C ASP A 350 -13.36 26.40 10.04
N VAL A 351 -12.42 25.56 9.61
CA VAL A 351 -12.58 24.72 8.44
C VAL A 351 -12.17 23.29 8.78
N PHE A 352 -13.12 22.39 8.68
CA PHE A 352 -12.93 20.95 8.84
C PHE A 352 -13.14 20.29 7.49
N LEU A 353 -12.20 19.44 7.07
CA LEU A 353 -12.25 18.68 5.84
C LEU A 353 -12.15 17.19 6.12
N ASN A 354 -12.99 16.41 5.49
CA ASN A 354 -12.97 14.96 5.58
C ASN A 354 -13.07 14.34 4.19
N ILE A 355 -12.18 13.40 3.90
CA ILE A 355 -12.30 12.53 2.73
C ILE A 355 -13.05 11.28 3.16
N ALA A 356 -14.16 10.99 2.48
CA ALA A 356 -15.00 9.85 2.84
C ALA A 356 -14.25 8.52 2.79
N GLY A 357 -14.64 7.55 3.63
CA GLY A 357 -14.05 6.22 3.70
C GLY A 357 -12.68 6.16 4.39
N GLY A 358 -12.16 7.27 4.92
CA GLY A 358 -10.88 7.31 5.66
C GLY A 358 -9.65 7.05 4.80
N LEU A 359 -9.77 7.17 3.48
CA LEU A 359 -8.65 7.04 2.56
C LEU A 359 -7.79 8.30 2.61
N ARG A 360 -6.48 8.14 2.60
CA ARG A 360 -5.56 9.25 2.39
C ARG A 360 -5.30 9.43 0.91
N VAL A 361 -5.81 10.52 0.34
CA VAL A 361 -5.67 10.85 -1.08
C VAL A 361 -4.54 11.87 -1.26
N GLN A 362 -3.56 11.51 -2.09
CA GLN A 362 -2.42 12.38 -2.41
C GLN A 362 -2.53 13.02 -3.81
N ASP A 363 -3.56 12.66 -4.57
CA ASP A 363 -3.78 13.14 -5.93
C ASP A 363 -4.20 14.64 -5.93
N PRO A 364 -3.39 15.56 -6.50
CA PRO A 364 -3.73 16.97 -6.54
C PRO A 364 -4.97 17.28 -7.40
N ALA A 365 -5.42 16.36 -8.22
CA ALA A 365 -6.63 16.52 -9.02
C ALA A 365 -7.91 16.73 -8.18
N ILE A 366 -7.90 16.40 -6.89
CA ILE A 366 -9.05 16.61 -6.00
C ILE A 366 -9.14 18.06 -5.45
N ASP A 367 -8.14 18.90 -5.67
CA ASP A 367 -8.12 20.28 -5.15
C ASP A 367 -9.38 21.06 -5.49
N LEU A 368 -9.85 20.96 -6.75
CA LEU A 368 -11.05 21.65 -7.18
C LEU A 368 -12.29 21.22 -6.40
N ALA A 369 -12.39 19.93 -6.07
CA ALA A 369 -13.48 19.41 -5.24
C ALA A 369 -13.36 19.86 -3.78
N VAL A 370 -12.14 19.91 -3.24
CA VAL A 370 -11.88 20.47 -1.89
C VAL A 370 -12.37 21.91 -1.81
N LEU A 371 -12.01 22.74 -2.78
CA LEU A 371 -12.47 24.14 -2.84
C LEU A 371 -13.98 24.24 -3.01
N ALA A 372 -14.58 23.39 -3.84
CA ALA A 372 -16.02 23.35 -4.06
C ALA A 372 -16.79 22.94 -2.79
N ALA A 373 -16.32 21.96 -2.04
CA ALA A 373 -16.91 21.55 -0.77
C ALA A 373 -16.83 22.66 0.29
N VAL A 374 -15.66 23.32 0.42
CA VAL A 374 -15.48 24.46 1.33
C VAL A 374 -16.40 25.61 0.95
N LEU A 375 -16.52 25.93 -0.33
CA LEU A 375 -17.42 26.97 -0.84
C LEU A 375 -18.88 26.63 -0.53
N SER A 376 -19.31 25.44 -0.88
CA SER A 376 -20.66 24.92 -0.62
C SER A 376 -21.04 25.06 0.85
N SER A 377 -20.17 24.62 1.77
CA SER A 377 -20.40 24.77 3.21
C SER A 377 -20.41 26.21 3.69
N ASN A 378 -19.49 27.06 3.19
CA ASN A 378 -19.42 28.47 3.60
C ASN A 378 -20.65 29.28 3.18
N MET A 379 -21.27 28.91 2.06
CA MET A 379 -22.47 29.56 1.52
C MET A 379 -23.78 28.86 1.93
N ASP A 380 -23.67 27.69 2.55
CA ASP A 380 -24.78 26.78 2.86
C ASP A 380 -25.64 26.43 1.63
N ILE A 381 -24.99 26.14 0.51
CA ILE A 381 -25.61 25.81 -0.75
C ILE A 381 -25.18 24.39 -1.18
N ALA A 382 -26.14 23.51 -1.39
CA ALA A 382 -25.87 22.17 -1.92
C ALA A 382 -25.41 22.26 -3.39
N LEU A 383 -24.38 21.45 -3.73
CA LEU A 383 -23.95 21.29 -5.11
C LEU A 383 -24.78 20.22 -5.82
N ASP A 384 -24.82 20.28 -7.17
CA ASP A 384 -25.44 19.26 -8.00
C ASP A 384 -24.77 17.89 -7.81
N THR A 385 -25.52 16.91 -7.31
CA THR A 385 -25.05 15.55 -7.01
C THR A 385 -24.65 14.75 -8.26
N GLY A 386 -25.08 15.16 -9.44
CA GLY A 386 -24.69 14.59 -10.73
C GLY A 386 -23.42 15.17 -11.32
N THR A 387 -22.75 16.08 -10.60
CA THR A 387 -21.50 16.74 -11.07
C THR A 387 -20.29 16.22 -10.29
N CYS A 388 -19.25 15.80 -10.99
CA CYS A 388 -17.94 15.54 -10.38
C CYS A 388 -16.87 16.54 -10.88
N LEU A 389 -15.78 16.63 -10.14
CA LEU A 389 -14.78 17.67 -10.26
C LEU A 389 -13.38 17.05 -10.39
N CYS A 390 -12.57 17.61 -11.25
CA CYS A 390 -11.20 17.19 -11.44
C CYS A 390 -10.33 18.38 -11.84
N GLY A 391 -9.27 18.67 -11.09
CA GLY A 391 -8.33 19.73 -11.42
C GLY A 391 -7.41 20.08 -10.26
N GLU A 392 -6.12 20.20 -10.54
CA GLU A 392 -5.16 20.77 -9.60
C GLU A 392 -5.31 22.30 -9.58
N VAL A 393 -5.24 22.90 -8.40
CA VAL A 393 -5.37 24.35 -8.24
C VAL A 393 -4.03 25.00 -7.93
N GLY A 394 -3.60 25.93 -8.79
CA GLY A 394 -2.41 26.73 -8.58
C GLY A 394 -2.66 27.98 -7.72
N LEU A 395 -1.58 28.60 -7.24
CA LEU A 395 -1.62 29.76 -6.32
C LEU A 395 -2.24 31.03 -6.95
N ALA A 396 -2.28 31.13 -8.29
CA ALA A 396 -2.96 32.23 -8.98
C ALA A 396 -4.46 31.97 -9.21
N GLY A 397 -4.98 30.81 -8.75
CA GLY A 397 -6.36 30.38 -8.92
C GLY A 397 -6.64 29.75 -10.28
N GLU A 398 -5.59 29.42 -11.03
CA GLU A 398 -5.68 28.65 -12.28
C GLU A 398 -5.95 27.16 -11.98
N ILE A 399 -6.66 26.50 -12.88
CA ILE A 399 -6.90 25.05 -12.84
C ILE A 399 -5.98 24.39 -13.83
N ARG A 400 -5.06 23.57 -13.33
CA ARG A 400 -3.98 22.93 -14.09
C ARG A 400 -4.35 21.55 -14.59
N PRO A 401 -3.78 21.12 -15.73
CA PRO A 401 -3.94 19.77 -16.24
C PRO A 401 -3.55 18.71 -15.23
N VAL A 402 -4.23 17.57 -15.30
CA VAL A 402 -4.01 16.42 -14.40
C VAL A 402 -3.72 15.17 -15.21
N ASN A 403 -3.06 14.23 -14.60
CA ASN A 403 -2.74 12.96 -15.23
C ASN A 403 -3.99 12.09 -15.40
N ARG A 404 -3.99 11.23 -16.47
CA ARG A 404 -5.01 10.18 -16.68
C ARG A 404 -6.44 10.71 -16.76
N ILE A 405 -6.64 11.85 -17.41
CA ILE A 405 -7.95 12.51 -17.49
C ILE A 405 -9.02 11.62 -18.14
N GLU A 406 -8.66 10.84 -19.16
CA GLU A 406 -9.60 9.96 -19.85
C GLU A 406 -10.13 8.87 -18.94
N GLN A 407 -9.28 8.32 -18.05
CA GLN A 407 -9.69 7.32 -17.07
C GLN A 407 -10.65 7.90 -16.04
N ARG A 408 -10.43 9.15 -15.59
CA ARG A 408 -11.31 9.88 -14.66
C ARG A 408 -12.69 10.13 -15.27
N ILE A 409 -12.73 10.55 -16.52
CA ILE A 409 -13.98 10.79 -17.26
C ILE A 409 -14.73 9.46 -17.43
N SER A 410 -14.02 8.42 -17.85
CA SER A 410 -14.62 7.09 -18.05
C SER A 410 -15.24 6.53 -16.74
N GLU A 411 -14.55 6.71 -15.62
CA GLU A 411 -15.07 6.27 -14.31
C GLU A 411 -16.30 7.09 -13.89
N ALA A 412 -16.26 8.41 -14.07
CA ALA A 412 -17.40 9.28 -13.79
C ALA A 412 -18.63 8.89 -14.64
N GLN A 413 -18.43 8.63 -15.93
CA GLN A 413 -19.48 8.18 -16.84
C GLN A 413 -20.04 6.82 -16.43
N LYS A 414 -19.17 5.85 -16.12
CA LYS A 414 -19.56 4.49 -15.68
C LYS A 414 -20.45 4.52 -14.44
N LEU A 415 -20.21 5.46 -13.53
CA LEU A 415 -20.97 5.64 -12.30
C LEU A 415 -22.21 6.52 -12.46
N GLY A 416 -22.56 6.90 -13.69
CA GLY A 416 -23.79 7.61 -14.03
C GLY A 416 -23.78 9.10 -13.71
N PHE A 417 -22.62 9.72 -13.52
CA PHE A 417 -22.53 11.17 -13.39
C PHE A 417 -22.90 11.86 -14.71
N ARG A 418 -23.63 12.95 -14.60
CA ARG A 418 -24.13 13.70 -15.75
C ARG A 418 -23.09 14.65 -16.31
N ARG A 419 -22.22 15.19 -15.46
CA ARG A 419 -21.27 16.24 -15.80
C ARG A 419 -19.93 16.07 -15.04
N ILE A 420 -18.84 16.42 -15.72
CA ILE A 420 -17.51 16.53 -15.11
C ILE A 420 -16.85 17.86 -15.46
N LEU A 421 -16.37 18.60 -14.47
CA LEU A 421 -15.53 19.78 -14.67
C LEU A 421 -14.06 19.36 -14.74
N ILE A 422 -13.38 19.78 -15.80
CA ILE A 422 -11.97 19.44 -16.05
C ILE A 422 -11.15 20.71 -16.39
N PRO A 423 -9.82 20.66 -16.26
CA PRO A 423 -8.96 21.77 -16.69
C PRO A 423 -9.14 22.10 -18.20
N SER A 424 -9.29 23.39 -18.54
CA SER A 424 -9.51 23.82 -19.92
C SER A 424 -8.34 23.54 -20.86
N GLU A 425 -7.13 23.40 -20.32
CA GLU A 425 -5.92 23.07 -21.09
C GLU A 425 -5.79 21.59 -21.40
N GLN A 426 -6.67 20.77 -20.84
CA GLN A 426 -6.68 19.34 -21.05
C GLN A 426 -7.24 18.99 -22.43
N LYS A 427 -6.43 18.31 -23.25
CA LYS A 427 -6.89 17.82 -24.55
C LYS A 427 -7.67 16.52 -24.36
N VAL A 428 -8.97 16.55 -24.65
CA VAL A 428 -9.88 15.40 -24.57
C VAL A 428 -10.76 15.36 -25.81
N ASP A 429 -10.91 14.19 -26.42
CA ASP A 429 -11.90 13.98 -27.47
C ASP A 429 -13.29 13.78 -26.83
N THR A 430 -14.02 14.88 -26.67
CA THR A 430 -15.32 14.90 -26.00
C THR A 430 -16.37 14.02 -26.68
N LYS A 431 -16.22 13.72 -27.99
CA LYS A 431 -17.16 12.89 -28.74
C LYS A 431 -17.20 11.42 -28.31
N ARG A 432 -16.16 10.97 -27.59
CA ARG A 432 -16.07 9.60 -27.07
C ARG A 432 -16.88 9.34 -25.81
N TYR A 433 -17.43 10.38 -25.19
CA TYR A 433 -18.05 10.30 -23.89
C TYR A 433 -19.49 10.79 -23.95
N ALA A 434 -20.38 10.08 -23.24
CA ALA A 434 -21.78 10.48 -23.07
C ALA A 434 -21.98 11.49 -21.93
N ILE A 435 -21.01 11.60 -21.02
CA ILE A 435 -21.02 12.58 -19.93
C ILE A 435 -20.68 13.97 -20.46
N GLU A 436 -21.36 15.00 -19.95
CA GLU A 436 -21.04 16.41 -20.26
C GLU A 436 -19.67 16.79 -19.68
N ILE A 437 -18.74 17.16 -20.54
CA ILE A 437 -17.39 17.60 -20.17
C ILE A 437 -17.34 19.12 -20.20
N VAL A 438 -17.12 19.75 -19.05
CA VAL A 438 -17.11 21.21 -18.90
C VAL A 438 -15.68 21.68 -18.63
N PRO A 439 -15.00 22.30 -19.59
CA PRO A 439 -13.67 22.84 -19.38
C PRO A 439 -13.69 24.12 -18.55
N VAL A 440 -12.86 24.20 -17.52
CA VAL A 440 -12.73 25.35 -16.62
C VAL A 440 -11.28 25.83 -16.54
N LYS A 441 -11.07 27.12 -16.56
CA LYS A 441 -9.73 27.74 -16.56
C LYS A 441 -9.32 28.21 -15.18
N LYS A 442 -10.26 28.78 -14.44
CA LYS A 442 -10.02 29.33 -13.09
C LYS A 442 -11.05 28.83 -12.10
N VAL A 443 -10.69 28.88 -10.84
CA VAL A 443 -11.58 28.54 -9.74
C VAL A 443 -12.87 29.36 -9.78
N THR A 444 -12.79 30.66 -10.11
CA THR A 444 -13.96 31.54 -10.26
C THR A 444 -14.92 31.09 -11.35
N ASP A 445 -14.42 30.52 -12.45
CA ASP A 445 -15.27 30.03 -13.54
C ASP A 445 -16.00 28.75 -13.11
N ALA A 446 -15.29 27.83 -12.45
CA ALA A 446 -15.89 26.62 -11.90
C ALA A 446 -17.03 26.95 -10.90
N PHE A 447 -16.80 27.91 -10.01
CA PHE A 447 -17.79 28.31 -9.01
C PHE A 447 -19.06 28.95 -9.62
N ARG A 448 -18.91 29.77 -10.67
CA ARG A 448 -20.08 30.31 -11.40
C ARG A 448 -20.95 29.18 -11.97
N ILE A 449 -20.35 28.11 -12.43
CA ILE A 449 -21.07 26.96 -12.99
C ILE A 449 -21.76 26.17 -11.87
N LEU A 450 -21.08 25.97 -10.73
CA LEU A 450 -21.57 25.16 -9.61
C LEU A 450 -22.71 25.83 -8.83
N ILE A 451 -22.72 27.17 -8.75
CA ILE A 451 -23.71 27.94 -7.94
C ILE A 451 -24.93 28.38 -8.79
N LYS A 452 -24.80 28.43 -10.11
CA LYS A 452 -25.87 28.90 -11.00
C LYS A 452 -26.99 27.90 -11.29
N ASN A 453 -26.95 26.71 -10.71
CA ASN A 453 -27.97 25.66 -10.94
C ASN A 453 -28.94 25.57 -9.79
#